data_67136d2e55dd6cfe1be7b613da528390
#
_entry.id   67136d2e55dd6cfe1be7b613da528390
#
_cell.length_a   1.000
_cell.length_b   1.000
_cell.length_c   1.000
_cell.angle_alpha   90.00
_cell.angle_beta   90.00
_cell.angle_gamma   90.00
#
_symmetry.space_group_name_H-M   'P 1'
#
loop_
_entity.id
_entity.type
_entity.pdbx_description
1 polymer ?
#
loop_
_entity_poly.entity_id
_entity_poly.type
_entity_poly.pdbx_seq_one_letter_code
_entity_poly.pdbx_strand_id
1 'polypeptide(L)'
;MHTAPVAPTWPTHPRIDRARALEFGVATSGFQTEGDLNEPGAPSTHWHAWERAGRIESSVGGAGLWRRFPEAARRAQAMGLTRFRMGIEWARLAPADDVLIPDVVDAYADRIVILREHGLEPIVTLLHFTHPARLGMDFWLTPDAPLRFTRYAREVVTALGEALLRRGSPPIRRFVTLNEPNMLALANYGAGVFPHEAPAMTTEPIAGFGRVVRCLDALLASHTLAWDAIHTAYAARGWAQPDVSTNVNVLDLYSLSKLCFDLLAPGLDARALEHRLEEGRYRHHATLFEGERRSRRALVAQALDALLARALRPARFDATRRALEVAERHGRSPFDHIAIDVYDPFTAQQVFVRPLRLAEPWEWRAEPETLLRALRAYAWPDRTLPLDVDENGMCIRRDRGGPPTPRADGGRRAAFLRGYVSSLLQARVVDDLPVRTYCHWTLVDNYELGRWAPRFGIFALRDDGLWSEHDATGENVAEAYGAIARALRAADDGTLRATLVRAVRP
;
A
#
# COMPACT_ATOMS: atom_id res chain seq x y z
N MET A 1 -17.02 32.80 -20.42
CA MET A 1 -15.61 33.21 -20.31
C MET A 1 -14.98 32.31 -19.26
N HIS A 2 -14.28 31.28 -19.69
CA HIS A 2 -13.50 30.41 -18.76
C HIS A 2 -12.23 31.17 -18.43
N THR A 3 -12.11 31.62 -17.18
CA THR A 3 -10.84 32.15 -16.65
C THR A 3 -9.86 31.02 -16.61
N ALA A 4 -8.76 31.12 -17.35
CA ALA A 4 -7.66 30.19 -17.29
C ALA A 4 -7.18 30.08 -15.82
N PRO A 5 -6.86 28.88 -15.33
CA PRO A 5 -6.34 28.72 -13.98
C PRO A 5 -5.04 29.51 -13.85
N VAL A 6 -4.98 30.37 -12.84
CA VAL A 6 -3.77 31.11 -12.48
C VAL A 6 -2.68 30.09 -12.16
N ALA A 7 -1.58 30.12 -12.91
CA ALA A 7 -0.43 29.27 -12.64
C ALA A 7 0.05 29.53 -11.20
N PRO A 8 0.27 28.48 -10.39
CA PRO A 8 0.72 28.66 -9.02
C PRO A 8 2.07 29.39 -8.99
N THR A 9 2.13 30.48 -8.24
CA THR A 9 3.38 31.19 -7.97
C THR A 9 4.19 30.35 -6.96
N TRP A 10 5.23 29.69 -7.44
CA TRP A 10 6.10 28.88 -6.61
C TRP A 10 6.88 29.73 -5.60
N PRO A 11 6.91 29.35 -4.31
CA PRO A 11 7.64 30.10 -3.30
C PRO A 11 9.15 30.08 -3.53
N THR A 12 9.80 31.16 -3.16
CA THR A 12 11.24 31.33 -3.23
C THR A 12 11.99 30.49 -2.18
N HIS A 13 13.09 29.93 -2.60
CA HIS A 13 14.24 29.32 -1.94
C HIS A 13 14.10 28.35 -0.73
N PRO A 14 13.49 28.60 0.44
CA PRO A 14 13.62 27.66 1.58
C PRO A 14 12.84 26.34 1.43
N ARG A 15 11.92 26.27 0.47
CA ARG A 15 11.06 25.09 0.29
C ARG A 15 11.49 24.14 -0.84
N ILE A 16 12.44 24.57 -1.69
CA ILE A 16 12.98 23.72 -2.77
C ILE A 16 13.75 22.54 -2.19
N ASP A 17 14.49 22.73 -1.11
CA ASP A 17 15.21 21.65 -0.43
C ASP A 17 14.28 20.54 0.09
N ARG A 18 13.01 20.86 0.35
CA ARG A 18 12.00 19.87 0.68
C ARG A 18 11.67 18.93 -0.48
N ALA A 19 11.66 19.41 -1.71
CA ALA A 19 11.47 18.57 -2.88
C ALA A 19 12.64 17.60 -3.08
N ARG A 20 13.88 18.03 -2.79
CA ARG A 20 15.09 17.19 -2.84
C ARG A 20 15.07 16.07 -1.81
N ALA A 21 14.42 16.28 -0.68
CA ALA A 21 14.28 15.30 0.39
C ALA A 21 13.22 14.22 0.11
N LEU A 22 12.47 14.32 -1.02
CA LEU A 22 11.53 13.27 -1.40
C LEU A 22 12.27 12.02 -1.85
N GLU A 23 11.81 10.90 -1.31
CA GLU A 23 12.30 9.57 -1.64
C GLU A 23 11.41 8.94 -2.71
N PHE A 24 12.00 8.49 -3.80
CA PHE A 24 11.28 7.80 -4.86
C PHE A 24 11.64 6.33 -4.88
N GLY A 25 10.62 5.48 -5.06
CA GLY A 25 10.76 4.04 -5.05
C GLY A 25 9.76 3.32 -5.96
N VAL A 26 9.87 2.03 -5.95
CA VAL A 26 8.88 1.09 -6.50
C VAL A 26 8.37 0.19 -5.40
N ALA A 27 7.12 -0.27 -5.54
CA ALA A 27 6.54 -1.26 -4.66
C ALA A 27 6.38 -2.60 -5.37
N THR A 28 6.55 -3.69 -4.62
CA THR A 28 6.30 -5.07 -5.01
C THR A 28 5.71 -5.83 -3.83
N SER A 29 5.10 -6.99 -4.07
CA SER A 29 4.67 -7.91 -3.01
C SER A 29 5.25 -9.31 -3.21
N GLY A 30 5.24 -10.13 -2.16
CA GLY A 30 5.74 -11.50 -2.23
C GLY A 30 4.95 -12.34 -3.23
N PHE A 31 3.72 -12.63 -2.92
CA PHE A 31 2.86 -13.52 -3.70
C PHE A 31 2.67 -13.08 -5.16
N GLN A 32 2.45 -11.79 -5.40
CA GLN A 32 2.13 -11.30 -6.73
C GLN A 32 3.35 -11.28 -7.68
N THR A 33 4.58 -11.16 -7.15
CA THR A 33 5.76 -10.92 -7.99
C THR A 33 6.85 -11.99 -7.90
N GLU A 34 7.01 -12.66 -6.75
CA GLU A 34 8.15 -13.55 -6.55
C GLU A 34 8.14 -14.77 -7.48
N GLY A 35 6.98 -15.43 -7.62
CA GLY A 35 6.90 -16.78 -8.19
C GLY A 35 7.37 -17.87 -7.23
N ASP A 36 7.47 -19.09 -7.70
CA ASP A 36 7.87 -20.27 -6.90
C ASP A 36 6.97 -20.47 -5.65
N LEU A 37 5.67 -20.19 -5.81
CA LEU A 37 4.61 -20.39 -4.81
C LEU A 37 3.43 -21.12 -5.45
N ASN A 38 2.68 -21.88 -4.67
CA ASN A 38 1.51 -22.63 -5.12
C ASN A 38 1.80 -23.67 -6.23
N GLU A 39 3.07 -23.99 -6.47
CA GLU A 39 3.51 -25.01 -7.40
C GLU A 39 3.71 -26.37 -6.70
N PRO A 40 3.73 -27.50 -7.42
CA PRO A 40 4.07 -28.79 -6.82
C PRO A 40 5.42 -28.75 -6.11
N GLY A 41 5.41 -29.03 -4.80
CA GLY A 41 6.61 -28.98 -3.96
C GLY A 41 7.02 -27.59 -3.46
N ALA A 42 6.35 -26.54 -3.88
CA ALA A 42 6.57 -25.19 -3.41
C ALA A 42 5.68 -24.83 -2.19
N PRO A 43 6.05 -23.79 -1.43
CA PRO A 43 5.20 -23.27 -0.36
C PRO A 43 3.82 -22.85 -0.87
N SER A 44 2.78 -23.14 -0.08
CA SER A 44 1.39 -22.92 -0.47
C SER A 44 0.76 -21.79 0.34
N THR A 45 0.18 -20.80 -0.34
CA THR A 45 -0.65 -19.78 0.26
C THR A 45 -2.11 -20.24 0.33
N HIS A 46 -2.93 -19.60 1.16
CA HIS A 46 -4.37 -19.89 1.22
C HIS A 46 -5.10 -19.62 -0.12
N TRP A 47 -4.52 -18.84 -1.03
CA TRP A 47 -5.03 -18.61 -2.40
C TRP A 47 -5.03 -19.88 -3.26
N HIS A 48 -4.12 -20.81 -2.98
CA HIS A 48 -3.97 -22.05 -3.76
C HIS A 48 -5.26 -22.89 -3.84
N ALA A 49 -6.09 -22.84 -2.80
CA ALA A 49 -7.36 -23.57 -2.81
C ALA A 49 -8.32 -23.02 -3.90
N TRP A 50 -8.36 -21.71 -4.10
CA TRP A 50 -9.17 -21.10 -5.16
C TRP A 50 -8.56 -21.29 -6.55
N GLU A 51 -7.25 -21.27 -6.68
CA GLU A 51 -6.55 -21.62 -7.93
C GLU A 51 -6.89 -23.04 -8.36
N ARG A 52 -6.76 -24.01 -7.44
CA ARG A 52 -7.11 -25.43 -7.71
C ARG A 52 -8.58 -25.65 -8.04
N ALA A 53 -9.46 -24.85 -7.48
CA ALA A 53 -10.88 -24.89 -7.77
C ALA A 53 -11.26 -24.16 -9.08
N GLY A 54 -10.29 -23.55 -9.77
CA GLY A 54 -10.54 -22.78 -10.99
C GLY A 54 -11.36 -21.51 -10.78
N ARG A 55 -11.40 -20.99 -9.55
CA ARG A 55 -12.13 -19.76 -9.22
C ARG A 55 -11.37 -18.51 -9.65
N ILE A 56 -10.05 -18.62 -9.72
CA ILE A 56 -9.11 -17.58 -10.13
C ILE A 56 -8.06 -18.20 -11.07
N GLU A 57 -7.35 -17.37 -11.82
CA GLU A 57 -6.25 -17.83 -12.66
C GLU A 57 -5.10 -18.35 -11.78
N SER A 58 -4.28 -19.23 -12.35
CA SER A 58 -3.08 -19.74 -11.66
C SER A 58 -2.03 -18.65 -11.51
N SER A 59 -1.46 -18.52 -10.31
CA SER A 59 -0.32 -17.63 -10.01
C SER A 59 1.04 -18.23 -10.37
N VAL A 60 1.05 -19.47 -10.84
CA VAL A 60 2.28 -20.24 -11.13
C VAL A 60 3.23 -19.45 -12.02
N GLY A 61 4.52 -19.49 -11.65
CA GLY A 61 5.60 -18.74 -12.28
C GLY A 61 5.75 -17.30 -11.76
N GLY A 62 4.69 -16.66 -11.26
CA GLY A 62 4.73 -15.27 -10.82
C GLY A 62 5.35 -14.34 -11.85
N ALA A 63 5.87 -13.20 -11.44
CA ALA A 63 6.70 -12.34 -12.29
C ALA A 63 8.21 -12.73 -12.25
N GLY A 64 8.55 -13.79 -11.52
CA GLY A 64 9.91 -14.30 -11.42
C GLY A 64 10.87 -13.44 -10.59
N LEU A 65 10.36 -12.55 -9.75
CA LEU A 65 11.16 -11.63 -8.94
C LEU A 65 12.10 -12.41 -8.00
N TRP A 66 11.66 -13.55 -7.46
CA TRP A 66 12.49 -14.39 -6.58
C TRP A 66 13.84 -14.76 -7.20
N ARG A 67 13.84 -15.09 -8.49
CA ARG A 67 15.04 -15.49 -9.25
C ARG A 67 15.76 -14.31 -9.89
N ARG A 68 15.06 -13.20 -10.18
CA ARG A 68 15.55 -12.03 -10.90
C ARG A 68 15.79 -10.79 -10.02
N PHE A 69 15.92 -11.01 -8.72
CA PHE A 69 16.03 -9.90 -7.77
C PHE A 69 17.21 -8.96 -8.04
N PRO A 70 18.42 -9.45 -8.42
CA PRO A 70 19.52 -8.56 -8.83
C PRO A 70 19.18 -7.70 -10.05
N GLU A 71 18.40 -8.24 -11.00
CA GLU A 71 17.93 -7.47 -12.15
C GLU A 71 16.95 -6.36 -11.71
N ALA A 72 16.05 -6.66 -10.78
CA ALA A 72 15.12 -5.69 -10.21
C ALA A 72 15.86 -4.53 -9.53
N ALA A 73 16.85 -4.82 -8.70
CA ALA A 73 17.66 -3.82 -8.02
C ALA A 73 18.42 -2.94 -9.02
N ARG A 74 19.07 -3.54 -10.01
CA ARG A 74 19.78 -2.82 -11.07
C ARG A 74 18.85 -1.89 -11.88
N ARG A 75 17.64 -2.36 -12.26
CA ARG A 75 16.65 -1.57 -12.99
C ARG A 75 16.12 -0.39 -12.13
N ALA A 76 15.86 -0.61 -10.86
CA ALA A 76 15.46 0.45 -9.94
C ALA A 76 16.58 1.49 -9.73
N GLN A 77 17.83 1.05 -9.57
CA GLN A 77 19.00 1.93 -9.50
C GLN A 77 19.18 2.78 -10.78
N ALA A 78 19.01 2.17 -11.96
CA ALA A 78 19.13 2.85 -13.25
C ALA A 78 18.11 3.99 -13.40
N MET A 79 16.93 3.85 -12.82
CA MET A 79 15.94 4.93 -12.70
C MET A 79 16.33 6.00 -11.67
N GLY A 80 17.39 5.78 -10.88
CA GLY A 80 17.79 6.71 -9.83
C GLY A 80 16.88 6.66 -8.61
N LEU A 81 16.18 5.57 -8.36
CA LEU A 81 15.36 5.42 -7.16
C LEU A 81 16.21 5.21 -5.91
N THR A 82 15.62 5.47 -4.74
CA THR A 82 16.29 5.30 -3.43
C THR A 82 15.56 4.35 -2.51
N ARG A 83 14.34 3.99 -2.86
CA ARG A 83 13.51 3.08 -2.08
C ARG A 83 13.06 1.91 -2.91
N PHE A 84 12.95 0.76 -2.25
CA PHE A 84 12.36 -0.45 -2.83
C PHE A 84 11.44 -1.08 -1.78
N ARG A 85 10.13 -1.00 -2.00
CA ARG A 85 9.17 -1.68 -1.14
C ARG A 85 9.01 -3.11 -1.61
N MET A 86 9.27 -4.07 -0.71
CA MET A 86 9.18 -5.49 -0.98
C MET A 86 8.36 -6.20 0.08
N GLY A 87 7.58 -7.19 -0.34
CA GLY A 87 6.94 -8.13 0.57
C GLY A 87 7.91 -9.20 1.04
N ILE A 88 7.65 -9.72 2.24
CA ILE A 88 8.24 -10.97 2.73
C ILE A 88 7.09 -11.97 2.85
N GLU A 89 7.16 -13.05 2.08
CA GLU A 89 6.06 -14.00 2.00
C GLU A 89 6.06 -14.96 3.20
N TRP A 90 5.04 -14.84 4.05
CA TRP A 90 4.89 -15.70 5.23
C TRP A 90 4.81 -17.18 4.88
N ALA A 91 4.09 -17.51 3.79
CA ALA A 91 3.98 -18.90 3.34
C ALA A 91 5.33 -19.48 2.93
N ARG A 92 6.27 -18.68 2.44
CA ARG A 92 7.64 -19.11 2.10
C ARG A 92 8.50 -19.27 3.34
N LEU A 93 8.37 -18.35 4.30
CA LEU A 93 9.18 -18.35 5.53
C LEU A 93 8.80 -19.46 6.52
N ALA A 94 7.50 -19.77 6.64
CA ALA A 94 6.97 -20.73 7.62
C ALA A 94 5.80 -21.54 7.02
N PRO A 95 6.05 -22.39 6.01
CA PRO A 95 5.00 -23.09 5.27
C PRO A 95 4.29 -24.18 6.08
N ALA A 96 5.02 -24.92 6.90
CA ALA A 96 4.52 -26.12 7.58
C ALA A 96 4.03 -25.85 9.01
N ASP A 97 4.74 -25.01 9.73
CA ASP A 97 4.48 -24.67 11.13
C ASP A 97 4.82 -23.20 11.40
N ASP A 98 4.92 -22.80 12.65
CA ASP A 98 5.27 -21.43 13.03
C ASP A 98 6.79 -21.21 13.17
N VAL A 99 7.61 -22.13 12.64
CA VAL A 99 9.08 -22.03 12.66
C VAL A 99 9.58 -21.49 11.34
N LEU A 100 10.42 -20.46 11.41
CA LEU A 100 11.03 -19.87 10.22
C LEU A 100 12.09 -20.80 9.63
N ILE A 101 12.11 -20.96 8.31
CA ILE A 101 13.15 -21.69 7.59
C ILE A 101 14.40 -20.80 7.51
N PRO A 102 15.55 -21.18 8.14
CA PRO A 102 16.74 -20.33 8.19
C PRO A 102 17.27 -19.94 6.82
N ASP A 103 17.33 -20.87 5.87
CA ASP A 103 17.83 -20.62 4.50
C ASP A 103 16.96 -19.60 3.75
N VAL A 104 15.64 -19.57 4.03
CA VAL A 104 14.74 -18.58 3.44
C VAL A 104 14.93 -17.20 4.07
N VAL A 105 15.18 -17.13 5.38
CA VAL A 105 15.54 -15.89 6.08
C VAL A 105 16.84 -15.34 5.49
N ASP A 106 17.85 -16.18 5.33
CA ASP A 106 19.12 -15.80 4.73
C ASP A 106 18.97 -15.33 3.28
N ALA A 107 18.12 -16.01 2.48
CA ALA A 107 17.81 -15.57 1.12
C ALA A 107 17.14 -14.20 1.05
N TYR A 108 16.25 -13.84 1.99
CA TYR A 108 15.69 -12.49 2.07
C TYR A 108 16.73 -11.46 2.53
N ALA A 109 17.61 -11.83 3.48
CA ALA A 109 18.71 -10.98 3.91
C ALA A 109 19.67 -10.66 2.75
N ASP A 110 20.01 -11.65 1.91
CA ASP A 110 20.83 -11.44 0.71
C ASP A 110 20.18 -10.44 -0.25
N ARG A 111 18.86 -10.50 -0.46
CA ARG A 111 18.13 -9.55 -1.30
C ARG A 111 18.19 -8.13 -0.74
N ILE A 112 18.10 -7.98 0.56
CA ILE A 112 18.24 -6.66 1.22
C ILE A 112 19.65 -6.10 1.04
N VAL A 113 20.68 -6.94 1.15
CA VAL A 113 22.07 -6.54 0.87
C VAL A 113 22.21 -6.09 -0.59
N ILE A 114 21.68 -6.86 -1.54
CA ILE A 114 21.68 -6.49 -2.97
C ILE A 114 21.01 -5.13 -3.20
N LEU A 115 19.87 -4.85 -2.58
CA LEU A 115 19.25 -3.52 -2.68
C LEU A 115 20.20 -2.41 -2.23
N ARG A 116 20.84 -2.58 -1.08
CA ARG A 116 21.76 -1.59 -0.49
C ARG A 116 23.01 -1.39 -1.32
N GLU A 117 23.56 -2.44 -1.92
CA GLU A 117 24.67 -2.36 -2.87
C GLU A 117 24.31 -1.52 -4.10
N HIS A 118 23.01 -1.46 -4.45
CA HIS A 118 22.49 -0.62 -5.52
C HIS A 118 21.98 0.75 -5.02
N GLY A 119 22.24 1.13 -3.77
CA GLY A 119 21.82 2.42 -3.19
C GLY A 119 20.31 2.51 -2.90
N LEU A 120 19.64 1.38 -2.81
CA LEU A 120 18.21 1.27 -2.51
C LEU A 120 18.01 0.85 -1.05
N GLU A 121 17.30 1.64 -0.27
CA GLU A 121 16.94 1.23 1.09
C GLU A 121 15.57 0.53 1.08
N PRO A 122 15.44 -0.64 1.71
CA PRO A 122 14.20 -1.41 1.69
C PRO A 122 13.12 -0.78 2.57
N ILE A 123 11.87 -0.90 2.12
CA ILE A 123 10.65 -0.84 2.93
C ILE A 123 10.08 -2.25 2.93
N VAL A 124 9.98 -2.88 4.09
CA VAL A 124 9.60 -4.30 4.18
C VAL A 124 8.15 -4.43 4.64
N THR A 125 7.32 -5.04 3.79
CA THR A 125 5.94 -5.40 4.10
C THR A 125 5.90 -6.83 4.65
N LEU A 126 5.41 -7.01 5.88
CA LEU A 126 5.39 -8.31 6.56
C LEU A 126 4.22 -9.21 6.14
N LEU A 127 3.11 -8.59 5.72
CA LEU A 127 1.97 -9.31 5.15
C LEU A 127 1.33 -8.48 4.04
N HIS A 128 1.26 -9.07 2.84
CA HIS A 128 0.61 -8.47 1.68
C HIS A 128 -0.48 -9.40 1.15
N PHE A 129 -1.64 -9.41 1.84
CA PHE A 129 -2.87 -10.17 1.59
C PHE A 129 -2.75 -11.69 1.74
N THR A 130 -1.56 -12.27 1.73
CA THR A 130 -1.37 -13.72 1.72
C THR A 130 -0.78 -14.25 3.02
N HIS A 131 -1.17 -15.46 3.37
CA HIS A 131 -0.64 -16.20 4.51
C HIS A 131 -0.55 -17.69 4.17
N PRO A 132 0.18 -18.52 4.97
CA PRO A 132 0.31 -19.94 4.73
C PRO A 132 -1.04 -20.66 4.66
N ALA A 133 -1.19 -21.56 3.68
CA ALA A 133 -2.43 -22.34 3.48
C ALA A 133 -2.90 -23.09 4.74
N ARG A 134 -1.96 -23.55 5.59
CA ARG A 134 -2.25 -24.25 6.85
C ARG A 134 -3.06 -23.45 7.87
N LEU A 135 -3.11 -22.12 7.72
CA LEU A 135 -3.88 -21.26 8.62
C LEU A 135 -5.38 -21.20 8.26
N GLY A 136 -5.74 -21.74 7.08
CA GLY A 136 -7.10 -21.68 6.56
C GLY A 136 -7.48 -20.34 5.94
N MET A 137 -8.52 -20.32 5.10
CA MET A 137 -8.95 -19.11 4.37
C MET A 137 -9.54 -18.05 5.31
N ASP A 138 -10.19 -18.47 6.40
CA ASP A 138 -10.81 -17.57 7.36
C ASP A 138 -9.92 -17.28 8.59
N PHE A 139 -8.60 -17.36 8.42
CA PHE A 139 -7.63 -17.13 9.49
C PHE A 139 -7.91 -15.83 10.28
N TRP A 140 -8.22 -14.74 9.60
CA TRP A 140 -8.46 -13.44 10.23
C TRP A 140 -9.78 -13.36 11.02
N LEU A 141 -10.61 -14.39 10.98
CA LEU A 141 -11.78 -14.52 11.86
C LEU A 141 -11.51 -15.37 13.11
N THR A 142 -10.33 -15.97 13.23
CA THR A 142 -9.95 -16.77 14.39
C THR A 142 -9.49 -15.88 15.56
N PRO A 143 -9.80 -16.25 16.81
CA PRO A 143 -9.43 -15.41 17.98
C PRO A 143 -7.93 -15.25 18.19
N ASP A 144 -7.12 -16.19 17.72
CA ASP A 144 -5.66 -16.25 17.90
C ASP A 144 -4.87 -15.55 16.77
N ALA A 145 -5.55 -15.14 15.70
CA ALA A 145 -4.90 -14.49 14.55
C ALA A 145 -4.00 -13.32 14.95
N PRO A 146 -4.41 -12.38 15.82
CA PRO A 146 -3.55 -11.27 16.22
C PRO A 146 -2.26 -11.72 16.90
N LEU A 147 -2.33 -12.71 17.78
CA LEU A 147 -1.15 -13.21 18.50
C LEU A 147 -0.22 -14.01 17.59
N ARG A 148 -0.76 -14.83 16.70
CA ARG A 148 0.05 -15.60 15.73
C ARG A 148 0.77 -14.68 14.75
N PHE A 149 0.09 -13.67 14.23
CA PHE A 149 0.75 -12.68 13.37
C PHE A 149 1.81 -11.89 14.12
N THR A 150 1.54 -11.45 15.35
CA THR A 150 2.50 -10.73 16.19
C THR A 150 3.76 -11.57 16.43
N ARG A 151 3.60 -12.86 16.74
CA ARG A 151 4.72 -13.78 16.91
C ARG A 151 5.55 -13.86 15.63
N TYR A 152 4.89 -14.12 14.48
CA TYR A 152 5.55 -14.14 13.18
C TYR A 152 6.32 -12.86 12.89
N ALA A 153 5.68 -11.70 13.04
CA ALA A 153 6.31 -10.40 12.81
C ALA A 153 7.58 -10.21 13.65
N ARG A 154 7.48 -10.48 14.97
CA ARG A 154 8.64 -10.40 15.88
C ARG A 154 9.77 -11.33 15.48
N GLU A 155 9.46 -12.58 15.19
CA GLU A 155 10.46 -13.60 14.84
C GLU A 155 11.16 -13.27 13.51
N VAL A 156 10.41 -12.84 12.50
CA VAL A 156 10.94 -12.45 11.20
C VAL A 156 11.86 -11.24 11.30
N VAL A 157 11.42 -10.15 11.94
CA VAL A 157 12.26 -8.94 12.01
C VAL A 157 13.53 -9.19 12.82
N THR A 158 13.46 -10.05 13.82
CA THR A 158 14.61 -10.45 14.63
C THR A 158 15.58 -11.28 13.81
N ALA A 159 15.11 -12.36 13.18
CA ALA A 159 15.93 -13.26 12.38
C ALA A 159 16.60 -12.55 11.21
N LEU A 160 15.86 -11.69 10.51
CA LEU A 160 16.41 -10.86 9.41
C LEU A 160 17.45 -9.86 9.91
N GLY A 161 17.18 -9.18 11.03
CA GLY A 161 18.15 -8.25 11.61
C GLY A 161 19.46 -8.93 11.97
N GLU A 162 19.41 -10.12 12.58
CA GLU A 162 20.58 -10.94 12.92
C GLU A 162 21.29 -11.46 11.66
N ALA A 163 20.53 -11.90 10.64
CA ALA A 163 21.08 -12.34 9.36
C ALA A 163 21.81 -11.21 8.61
N LEU A 164 21.25 -9.98 8.66
CA LEU A 164 21.87 -8.79 8.07
C LEU A 164 23.17 -8.43 8.81
N LEU A 165 23.18 -8.44 10.14
CA LEU A 165 24.39 -8.17 10.93
C LEU A 165 25.51 -9.16 10.62
N ARG A 166 25.19 -10.45 10.43
CA ARG A 166 26.20 -11.44 9.97
C ARG A 166 26.81 -11.09 8.62
N ARG A 167 26.10 -10.31 7.78
CA ARG A 167 26.54 -9.81 6.47
C ARG A 167 27.19 -8.43 6.53
N GLY A 168 27.41 -7.87 7.71
CA GLY A 168 27.92 -6.50 7.89
C GLY A 168 26.94 -5.41 7.48
N SER A 169 25.65 -5.75 7.38
CA SER A 169 24.59 -4.84 6.98
C SER A 169 23.70 -4.51 8.20
N PRO A 170 23.25 -3.25 8.40
CA PRO A 170 22.43 -2.91 9.55
C PRO A 170 21.02 -3.53 9.45
N PRO A 171 20.32 -3.72 10.58
CA PRO A 171 18.91 -4.13 10.58
C PRO A 171 18.03 -3.17 9.77
N ILE A 172 16.91 -3.67 9.27
CA ILE A 172 15.93 -2.92 8.48
C ILE A 172 15.35 -1.80 9.35
N ARG A 173 15.16 -0.62 8.75
CA ARG A 173 14.61 0.53 9.48
C ARG A 173 13.11 0.73 9.25
N ARG A 174 12.56 0.40 8.08
CA ARG A 174 11.17 0.70 7.73
C ARG A 174 10.36 -0.55 7.44
N PHE A 175 9.22 -0.65 8.14
CA PHE A 175 8.30 -1.78 8.01
C PHE A 175 6.87 -1.30 7.78
N VAL A 176 6.17 -2.05 6.92
CA VAL A 176 4.72 -2.08 6.82
C VAL A 176 4.26 -3.42 7.38
N THR A 177 3.52 -3.41 8.48
CA THR A 177 3.09 -4.66 9.12
C THR A 177 2.08 -5.41 8.27
N LEU A 178 1.04 -4.72 7.82
CA LEU A 178 -0.07 -5.24 7.03
C LEU A 178 -0.33 -4.30 5.85
N ASN A 179 -0.37 -4.86 4.64
CA ASN A 179 -0.85 -4.12 3.47
C ASN A 179 -2.36 -3.99 3.51
N GLU A 180 -2.86 -2.77 3.44
CA GLU A 180 -4.28 -2.43 3.24
C GLU A 180 -5.26 -3.29 4.07
N PRO A 181 -5.23 -3.24 5.40
CA PRO A 181 -6.14 -4.04 6.23
C PRO A 181 -7.61 -3.77 5.92
N ASN A 182 -7.95 -2.56 5.50
CA ASN A 182 -9.29 -2.19 5.06
C ASN A 182 -9.69 -2.95 3.79
N MET A 183 -8.81 -3.03 2.80
CA MET A 183 -9.09 -3.77 1.56
C MET A 183 -9.11 -5.27 1.79
N LEU A 184 -8.23 -5.81 2.62
CA LEU A 184 -8.24 -7.24 2.96
C LEU A 184 -9.59 -7.65 3.57
N ALA A 185 -10.10 -6.89 4.54
CA ALA A 185 -11.40 -7.18 5.15
C ALA A 185 -12.57 -7.05 4.15
N LEU A 186 -12.54 -5.99 3.32
CA LEU A 186 -13.58 -5.74 2.32
C LEU A 186 -13.55 -6.74 1.17
N ALA A 187 -12.37 -7.11 0.69
CA ALA A 187 -12.24 -8.05 -0.43
C ALA A 187 -12.62 -9.47 -0.03
N ASN A 188 -12.28 -9.92 1.19
CA ASN A 188 -12.67 -11.24 1.69
C ASN A 188 -14.19 -11.32 1.96
N TYR A 189 -14.69 -10.47 2.86
CA TYR A 189 -16.04 -10.64 3.44
C TYR A 189 -17.04 -9.58 2.97
N GLY A 190 -16.59 -8.50 2.35
CA GLY A 190 -17.44 -7.52 1.70
C GLY A 190 -17.81 -7.97 0.29
N ALA A 191 -16.88 -7.83 -0.63
CA ALA A 191 -17.07 -8.15 -2.05
C ALA A 191 -16.97 -9.66 -2.36
N GLY A 192 -16.28 -10.45 -1.52
CA GLY A 192 -16.08 -11.87 -1.75
C GLY A 192 -15.16 -12.19 -2.94
N VAL A 193 -14.21 -11.30 -3.23
CA VAL A 193 -13.28 -11.45 -4.38
C VAL A 193 -11.92 -12.01 -3.99
N PHE A 194 -11.59 -12.05 -2.69
CA PHE A 194 -10.43 -12.74 -2.16
C PHE A 194 -10.85 -14.07 -1.50
N PRO A 195 -9.95 -15.05 -1.34
CA PRO A 195 -10.28 -16.36 -0.79
C PRO A 195 -10.89 -16.30 0.61
N HIS A 196 -12.05 -16.92 0.76
CA HIS A 196 -12.81 -17.05 1.99
C HIS A 196 -13.65 -18.34 1.95
N GLU A 197 -13.98 -18.89 3.10
CA GLU A 197 -14.96 -19.99 3.27
C GLU A 197 -16.27 -19.45 3.84
N ALA A 198 -16.18 -18.63 4.88
CA ALA A 198 -17.37 -18.00 5.47
C ALA A 198 -18.04 -17.02 4.49
N PRO A 199 -19.36 -17.05 4.32
CA PRO A 199 -20.06 -16.26 3.32
C PRO A 199 -19.79 -14.74 3.42
N ALA A 200 -19.59 -14.09 2.26
CA ALA A 200 -19.38 -12.64 2.15
C ALA A 200 -20.72 -11.86 2.16
N MET A 201 -20.66 -10.53 2.21
CA MET A 201 -21.85 -9.67 2.13
C MET A 201 -22.66 -9.87 0.85
N THR A 202 -22.02 -10.30 -0.23
CA THR A 202 -22.67 -10.60 -1.52
C THR A 202 -23.69 -11.74 -1.43
N THR A 203 -23.53 -12.64 -0.46
CA THR A 203 -24.43 -13.78 -0.21
C THR A 203 -25.20 -13.65 1.11
N GLU A 204 -24.60 -13.11 2.14
CA GLU A 204 -25.18 -12.88 3.47
C GLU A 204 -24.91 -11.44 3.94
N PRO A 205 -25.69 -10.44 3.54
CA PRO A 205 -25.36 -9.02 3.76
C PRO A 205 -25.06 -8.65 5.23
N ILE A 206 -25.92 -9.04 6.16
CA ILE A 206 -25.78 -8.67 7.59
C ILE A 206 -24.62 -9.43 8.25
N ALA A 207 -24.58 -10.75 8.07
CA ALA A 207 -23.53 -11.58 8.65
C ALA A 207 -22.17 -11.34 8.01
N GLY A 208 -22.13 -11.13 6.70
CA GLY A 208 -20.92 -10.76 5.96
C GLY A 208 -20.36 -9.42 6.43
N PHE A 209 -21.19 -8.41 6.63
CA PHE A 209 -20.76 -7.15 7.23
C PHE A 209 -20.17 -7.35 8.64
N GLY A 210 -20.79 -8.19 9.46
CA GLY A 210 -20.24 -8.56 10.76
C GLY A 210 -18.85 -9.23 10.65
N ARG A 211 -18.59 -10.00 9.59
CA ARG A 211 -17.28 -10.61 9.31
C ARG A 211 -16.27 -9.55 8.85
N VAL A 212 -16.64 -8.59 8.01
CA VAL A 212 -15.80 -7.45 7.65
C VAL A 212 -15.32 -6.72 8.90
N VAL A 213 -16.21 -6.40 9.82
CA VAL A 213 -15.85 -5.69 11.07
C VAL A 213 -14.91 -6.54 11.94
N ARG A 214 -15.22 -7.83 12.13
CA ARG A 214 -14.35 -8.73 12.92
C ARG A 214 -12.98 -8.93 12.29
N CYS A 215 -12.91 -9.07 10.97
CA CYS A 215 -11.66 -9.18 10.26
C CYS A 215 -10.83 -7.89 10.43
N LEU A 216 -11.44 -6.73 10.25
CA LEU A 216 -10.77 -5.44 10.41
C LEU A 216 -10.29 -5.25 11.87
N ASP A 217 -11.09 -5.60 12.86
CA ASP A 217 -10.69 -5.56 14.27
C ASP A 217 -9.48 -6.46 14.56
N ALA A 218 -9.47 -7.69 14.04
CA ALA A 218 -8.34 -8.60 14.16
C ALA A 218 -7.07 -8.06 13.48
N LEU A 219 -7.21 -7.45 12.30
CA LEU A 219 -6.09 -6.86 11.55
C LEU A 219 -5.50 -5.64 12.28
N LEU A 220 -6.33 -4.73 12.78
CA LEU A 220 -5.87 -3.55 13.53
C LEU A 220 -5.22 -3.95 14.87
N ALA A 221 -5.77 -4.95 15.56
CA ALA A 221 -5.15 -5.54 16.75
C ALA A 221 -3.79 -6.17 16.40
N SER A 222 -3.70 -6.90 15.28
CA SER A 222 -2.47 -7.51 14.81
C SER A 222 -1.39 -6.48 14.52
N HIS A 223 -1.76 -5.40 13.83
CA HIS A 223 -0.86 -4.28 13.58
C HIS A 223 -0.33 -3.68 14.89
N THR A 224 -1.24 -3.35 15.81
CA THR A 224 -0.90 -2.71 17.09
C THR A 224 0.06 -3.56 17.91
N LEU A 225 -0.23 -4.85 18.08
CA LEU A 225 0.64 -5.78 18.80
C LEU A 225 1.98 -6.02 18.09
N ALA A 226 1.97 -6.11 16.76
CA ALA A 226 3.20 -6.28 15.97
C ALA A 226 4.08 -5.04 16.06
N TRP A 227 3.51 -3.84 15.99
CA TRP A 227 4.23 -2.57 16.20
C TRP A 227 4.96 -2.57 17.55
N ASP A 228 4.24 -2.89 18.63
CA ASP A 228 4.81 -3.00 19.97
C ASP A 228 5.93 -4.04 20.06
N ALA A 229 5.70 -5.23 19.50
CA ALA A 229 6.66 -6.33 19.53
C ALA A 229 7.94 -6.01 18.73
N ILE A 230 7.82 -5.33 17.59
CA ILE A 230 8.96 -4.92 16.75
C ILE A 230 9.80 -3.87 17.50
N HIS A 231 9.17 -2.83 18.04
CA HIS A 231 9.87 -1.82 18.84
C HIS A 231 10.59 -2.43 20.05
N THR A 232 9.91 -3.33 20.77
CA THR A 232 10.49 -4.06 21.91
C THR A 232 11.67 -4.92 21.50
N ALA A 233 11.57 -5.64 20.37
CA ALA A 233 12.64 -6.51 19.87
C ALA A 233 13.90 -5.72 19.47
N TYR A 234 13.72 -4.54 18.85
CA TYR A 234 14.80 -3.63 18.46
C TYR A 234 15.48 -3.02 19.70
N ALA A 235 14.68 -2.52 20.64
CA ALA A 235 15.20 -1.94 21.90
C ALA A 235 16.01 -2.96 22.72
N ALA A 236 15.51 -4.20 22.83
CA ALA A 236 16.19 -5.28 23.57
C ALA A 236 17.56 -5.65 22.96
N ARG A 237 17.78 -5.37 21.67
CA ARG A 237 19.04 -5.64 20.96
C ARG A 237 19.94 -4.43 20.81
N GLY A 238 19.53 -3.27 21.27
CA GLY A 238 20.23 -2.01 21.07
C GLY A 238 20.29 -1.57 19.60
N TRP A 239 19.37 -2.06 18.75
CA TRP A 239 19.30 -1.66 17.36
C TRP A 239 18.68 -0.26 17.22
N ALA A 240 19.04 0.42 16.14
CA ALA A 240 18.46 1.72 15.87
C ALA A 240 16.93 1.60 15.71
N GLN A 241 16.20 2.52 16.34
CA GLN A 241 14.74 2.54 16.37
C GLN A 241 14.13 2.27 14.98
N PRO A 242 13.22 1.31 14.87
CA PRO A 242 12.52 1.05 13.61
C PRO A 242 11.45 2.12 13.36
N ASP A 243 11.01 2.21 12.11
CA ASP A 243 9.94 3.06 11.63
C ASP A 243 8.83 2.13 11.09
N VAL A 244 7.77 1.94 11.86
CA VAL A 244 6.78 0.88 11.66
C VAL A 244 5.39 1.48 11.47
N SER A 245 4.70 1.11 10.40
CA SER A 245 3.31 1.49 10.16
C SER A 245 2.51 0.34 9.53
N THR A 246 1.27 0.60 9.22
CA THR A 246 0.46 -0.08 8.21
C THR A 246 0.12 0.93 7.13
N ASN A 247 -0.24 0.48 5.94
CA ASN A 247 -0.77 1.36 4.91
C ASN A 247 -2.27 1.11 4.72
N VAL A 248 -2.96 2.09 4.19
CA VAL A 248 -4.41 2.05 3.99
C VAL A 248 -4.73 2.51 2.58
N ASN A 249 -5.54 1.74 1.85
CA ASN A 249 -6.10 2.20 0.58
C ASN A 249 -7.07 3.36 0.83
N VAL A 250 -6.85 4.46 0.12
CA VAL A 250 -7.67 5.66 0.24
C VAL A 250 -9.00 5.46 -0.48
N LEU A 251 -10.09 5.56 0.28
CA LEU A 251 -11.46 5.48 -0.24
C LEU A 251 -12.20 6.78 0.06
N ASP A 252 -13.23 7.06 -0.73
CA ASP A 252 -14.16 8.17 -0.47
C ASP A 252 -14.86 8.06 0.91
N LEU A 253 -14.94 6.85 1.43
CA LEU A 253 -15.60 6.53 2.69
C LEU A 253 -14.59 6.51 3.85
N TYR A 254 -14.66 7.49 4.72
CA TYR A 254 -13.83 7.59 5.92
C TYR A 254 -13.87 6.30 6.77
N SER A 255 -15.08 5.79 6.98
CA SER A 255 -15.31 4.60 7.83
C SER A 255 -14.67 3.31 7.29
N LEU A 256 -14.31 3.27 6.01
CA LEU A 256 -13.65 2.13 5.37
C LEU A 256 -12.17 2.41 5.03
N SER A 257 -11.64 3.55 5.44
CA SER A 257 -10.26 3.92 5.12
C SER A 257 -9.56 4.64 6.30
N LYS A 258 -9.61 5.95 6.41
CA LYS A 258 -8.89 6.72 7.44
C LYS A 258 -9.27 6.35 8.87
N LEU A 259 -10.48 5.81 9.10
CA LEU A 259 -10.90 5.24 10.38
C LEU A 259 -9.84 4.29 10.96
N CYS A 260 -9.13 3.52 10.11
CA CYS A 260 -8.09 2.58 10.55
C CYS A 260 -6.97 3.26 11.35
N PHE A 261 -6.58 4.49 11.01
CA PHE A 261 -5.62 5.27 11.78
C PHE A 261 -6.25 5.98 12.98
N ASP A 262 -7.42 6.57 12.79
CA ASP A 262 -8.07 7.39 13.83
C ASP A 262 -8.56 6.55 15.01
N LEU A 263 -8.85 5.25 14.81
CA LEU A 263 -9.12 4.29 15.90
C LEU A 263 -7.90 3.98 16.76
N LEU A 264 -6.69 4.10 16.20
CA LEU A 264 -5.43 3.73 16.87
C LEU A 264 -4.91 4.89 17.73
N ALA A 265 -5.74 5.37 18.62
CA ALA A 265 -5.42 6.46 19.56
C ALA A 265 -5.50 5.94 21.00
N PRO A 266 -4.36 5.64 21.64
CA PRO A 266 -4.33 5.13 23.00
C PRO A 266 -4.75 6.22 24.02
N GLY A 267 -5.19 5.80 25.19
CA GLY A 267 -5.50 6.68 26.32
C GLY A 267 -6.75 7.56 26.16
N LEU A 268 -7.56 7.35 25.09
CA LEU A 268 -8.84 8.05 24.92
C LEU A 268 -9.98 7.26 25.57
N ASP A 269 -10.80 7.95 26.36
CA ASP A 269 -12.09 7.38 26.77
C ASP A 269 -13.05 7.27 25.56
N ALA A 270 -14.18 6.57 25.75
CA ALA A 270 -15.14 6.29 24.67
C ALA A 270 -15.69 7.60 24.05
N ARG A 271 -15.93 8.64 24.85
CA ARG A 271 -16.48 9.91 24.38
C ARG A 271 -15.47 10.72 23.59
N ALA A 272 -14.22 10.78 24.06
CA ALA A 272 -13.13 11.46 23.37
C ALA A 272 -12.81 10.76 22.03
N LEU A 273 -12.85 9.43 22.01
CA LEU A 273 -12.66 8.66 20.78
C LEU A 273 -13.81 8.90 19.77
N GLU A 274 -15.06 8.85 20.22
CA GLU A 274 -16.20 9.16 19.34
C GLU A 274 -16.09 10.56 18.74
N HIS A 275 -15.75 11.58 19.55
CA HIS A 275 -15.56 12.94 19.06
C HIS A 275 -14.42 13.02 18.01
N ARG A 276 -13.29 12.35 18.29
CA ARG A 276 -12.16 12.26 17.34
C ARG A 276 -12.59 11.66 15.99
N LEU A 277 -13.38 10.58 16.02
CA LEU A 277 -13.83 9.92 14.79
C LEU A 277 -14.83 10.80 14.01
N GLU A 278 -15.73 11.50 14.67
CA GLU A 278 -16.65 12.47 14.03
C GLU A 278 -15.89 13.61 13.37
N GLU A 279 -14.92 14.20 14.07
CA GLU A 279 -14.07 15.25 13.53
C GLU A 279 -13.21 14.74 12.37
N GLY A 280 -12.64 13.54 12.48
CA GLY A 280 -11.89 12.88 11.43
C GLY A 280 -12.72 12.67 10.17
N ARG A 281 -13.94 12.19 10.32
CA ARG A 281 -14.90 12.01 9.22
C ARG A 281 -15.25 13.32 8.53
N TYR A 282 -15.55 14.36 9.31
CA TYR A 282 -15.84 15.67 8.77
C TYR A 282 -14.67 16.22 7.95
N ARG A 283 -13.45 16.17 8.49
CA ARG A 283 -12.24 16.65 7.82
C ARG A 283 -11.95 15.85 6.55
N HIS A 284 -12.08 14.53 6.59
CA HIS A 284 -11.89 13.65 5.44
C HIS A 284 -12.79 14.07 4.27
N HIS A 285 -14.11 14.17 4.49
CA HIS A 285 -15.04 14.59 3.45
C HIS A 285 -14.82 16.02 3.01
N ALA A 286 -14.51 16.94 3.94
CA ALA A 286 -14.24 18.33 3.62
C ALA A 286 -13.06 18.50 2.67
N THR A 287 -12.05 17.64 2.81
CA THR A 287 -10.81 17.70 2.02
C THR A 287 -10.90 16.91 0.72
N LEU A 288 -11.39 15.67 0.77
CA LEU A 288 -11.51 14.85 -0.45
C LEU A 288 -12.49 15.43 -1.47
N PHE A 289 -13.53 16.12 -1.00
CA PHE A 289 -14.53 16.77 -1.85
C PHE A 289 -14.37 18.30 -1.89
N GLU A 290 -13.15 18.81 -1.71
CA GLU A 290 -12.88 20.24 -1.83
C GLU A 290 -13.30 20.74 -3.22
N GLY A 291 -14.11 21.80 -3.26
CA GLY A 291 -14.71 22.32 -4.49
C GLY A 291 -15.95 21.57 -5.00
N GLU A 292 -16.18 20.34 -4.54
CA GLU A 292 -17.25 19.44 -5.02
C GLU A 292 -18.22 18.98 -3.92
N ARG A 293 -18.24 19.64 -2.76
CA ARG A 293 -19.02 19.20 -1.57
C ARG A 293 -20.51 18.97 -1.81
N ARG A 294 -21.09 19.59 -2.83
CA ARG A 294 -22.51 19.42 -3.23
C ARG A 294 -22.67 18.52 -4.44
N SER A 295 -21.60 17.93 -4.94
CA SER A 295 -21.69 16.94 -6.03
C SER A 295 -22.48 15.71 -5.57
N ARG A 296 -23.11 15.01 -6.52
CA ARG A 296 -23.80 13.75 -6.24
C ARG A 296 -22.86 12.74 -5.57
N ARG A 297 -21.60 12.67 -6.00
CA ARG A 297 -20.55 11.82 -5.41
C ARG A 297 -20.36 12.12 -3.92
N ALA A 298 -20.13 13.39 -3.58
CA ALA A 298 -19.92 13.82 -2.20
C ALA A 298 -21.12 13.54 -1.30
N LEU A 299 -22.33 13.85 -1.77
CA LEU A 299 -23.56 13.64 -0.99
C LEU A 299 -23.82 12.16 -0.72
N VAL A 300 -23.62 11.30 -1.73
CA VAL A 300 -23.78 9.84 -1.59
C VAL A 300 -22.71 9.27 -0.65
N ALA A 301 -21.44 9.69 -0.79
CA ALA A 301 -20.37 9.24 0.09
C ALA A 301 -20.65 9.63 1.56
N GLN A 302 -21.06 10.88 1.81
CA GLN A 302 -21.39 11.36 3.15
C GLN A 302 -22.57 10.61 3.77
N ALA A 303 -23.65 10.38 3.01
CA ALA A 303 -24.82 9.64 3.48
C ALA A 303 -24.49 8.18 3.82
N LEU A 304 -23.75 7.50 2.95
CA LEU A 304 -23.32 6.12 3.16
C LEU A 304 -22.37 6.02 4.36
N ASP A 305 -21.43 6.92 4.46
CA ASP A 305 -20.45 6.93 5.56
C ASP A 305 -21.11 7.22 6.92
N ALA A 306 -22.17 8.04 6.95
CA ALA A 306 -22.95 8.27 8.15
C ALA A 306 -23.68 6.98 8.62
N LEU A 307 -24.11 6.12 7.70
CA LEU A 307 -24.67 4.80 8.02
C LEU A 307 -23.59 3.85 8.52
N LEU A 308 -22.44 3.81 7.83
CA LEU A 308 -21.30 2.97 8.21
C LEU A 308 -20.75 3.35 9.59
N ALA A 309 -20.64 4.64 9.91
CA ALA A 309 -20.17 5.11 11.20
C ALA A 309 -21.02 4.61 12.37
N ARG A 310 -22.35 4.45 12.17
CA ARG A 310 -23.22 3.83 13.18
C ARG A 310 -22.98 2.34 13.36
N ALA A 311 -22.54 1.67 12.30
CA ALA A 311 -22.27 0.25 12.31
C ALA A 311 -20.83 -0.07 12.76
N LEU A 312 -19.87 0.82 12.50
CA LEU A 312 -18.46 0.71 12.86
C LEU A 312 -18.11 1.51 14.13
N ARG A 313 -18.94 1.36 15.16
CA ARG A 313 -18.69 2.03 16.46
C ARG A 313 -17.46 1.46 17.15
N PRO A 314 -16.71 2.27 17.93
CA PRO A 314 -15.54 1.82 18.69
C PRO A 314 -15.78 0.56 19.52
N ALA A 315 -16.98 0.42 20.10
CA ALA A 315 -17.38 -0.75 20.87
C ALA A 315 -17.37 -2.08 20.10
N ARG A 316 -17.22 -2.07 18.78
CA ARG A 316 -17.09 -3.29 17.96
C ARG A 316 -15.63 -3.70 17.70
N PHE A 317 -14.68 -2.90 18.15
CA PHE A 317 -13.23 -3.12 17.96
C PHE A 317 -12.57 -3.55 19.27
N ASP A 318 -13.09 -4.65 19.86
CA ASP A 318 -12.63 -5.15 21.16
C ASP A 318 -11.20 -5.68 21.13
N ALA A 319 -10.79 -6.35 20.06
CA ALA A 319 -9.43 -6.85 19.94
C ALA A 319 -8.44 -5.69 19.78
N THR A 320 -8.79 -4.69 18.96
CA THR A 320 -7.99 -3.46 18.80
C THR A 320 -7.85 -2.71 20.12
N ARG A 321 -8.93 -2.55 20.89
CA ARG A 321 -8.89 -1.87 22.19
C ARG A 321 -7.94 -2.57 23.17
N ARG A 322 -8.03 -3.89 23.31
CA ARG A 322 -7.10 -4.68 24.15
C ARG A 322 -5.66 -4.57 23.68
N ALA A 323 -5.42 -4.52 22.36
CA ALA A 323 -4.09 -4.33 21.80
C ALA A 323 -3.54 -2.93 22.13
N LEU A 324 -4.39 -1.88 22.08
CA LEU A 324 -4.01 -0.52 22.46
C LEU A 324 -3.60 -0.41 23.94
N GLU A 325 -4.28 -1.13 24.84
CA GLU A 325 -3.88 -1.21 26.25
C GLU A 325 -2.44 -1.74 26.41
N VAL A 326 -2.02 -2.71 25.60
CA VAL A 326 -0.63 -3.20 25.58
C VAL A 326 0.34 -2.14 25.05
N ALA A 327 -0.04 -1.44 24.00
CA ALA A 327 0.80 -0.42 23.35
C ALA A 327 0.85 0.91 24.12
N GLU A 328 -0.04 1.14 25.09
CA GLU A 328 -0.18 2.39 25.84
C GLU A 328 1.10 2.82 26.55
N ARG A 329 1.94 1.86 26.94
CA ARG A 329 3.27 2.11 27.55
C ARG A 329 4.19 3.00 26.71
N HIS A 330 3.97 3.08 25.38
CA HIS A 330 4.74 3.93 24.50
C HIS A 330 4.27 5.40 24.47
N GLY A 331 3.09 5.70 25.06
CA GLY A 331 2.54 7.06 25.16
C GLY A 331 2.18 7.70 23.80
N ARG A 332 2.06 6.92 22.74
CA ARG A 332 1.77 7.38 21.38
C ARG A 332 1.00 6.34 20.57
N SER A 333 0.41 6.76 19.46
CA SER A 333 -0.27 5.86 18.54
C SER A 333 0.68 4.79 17.98
N PRO A 334 0.20 3.55 17.74
CA PRO A 334 1.03 2.43 17.29
C PRO A 334 1.36 2.51 15.79
N PHE A 335 1.84 3.64 15.33
CA PHE A 335 2.43 3.86 14.00
C PHE A 335 3.42 5.04 14.06
N ASP A 336 4.49 4.96 13.28
CA ASP A 336 5.57 5.94 13.25
C ASP A 336 5.45 6.92 12.08
N HIS A 337 4.65 6.58 11.10
CA HIS A 337 4.28 7.40 9.95
C HIS A 337 2.88 7.02 9.46
N ILE A 338 2.29 7.88 8.65
CA ILE A 338 1.05 7.57 7.92
C ILE A 338 1.45 7.06 6.55
N ALA A 339 0.97 5.89 6.17
CA ALA A 339 1.20 5.31 4.85
C ALA A 339 -0.13 5.10 4.11
N ILE A 340 -0.19 5.53 2.85
CA ILE A 340 -1.39 5.44 2.03
C ILE A 340 -1.11 4.84 0.66
N ASP A 341 -2.10 4.09 0.16
CA ASP A 341 -2.16 3.62 -1.21
C ASP A 341 -3.27 4.37 -1.93
N VAL A 342 -2.93 4.99 -3.05
CA VAL A 342 -3.85 5.88 -3.74
C VAL A 342 -4.13 5.37 -5.14
N TYR A 343 -5.31 4.80 -5.25
CA TYR A 343 -5.95 4.42 -6.49
C TYR A 343 -7.32 5.09 -6.55
N ASP A 344 -8.15 4.79 -7.52
CA ASP A 344 -9.55 5.23 -7.53
C ASP A 344 -10.51 4.04 -7.76
N PRO A 345 -10.39 2.96 -6.93
CA PRO A 345 -11.16 1.73 -7.16
C PRO A 345 -12.63 1.87 -6.81
N PHE A 346 -12.94 2.66 -5.79
CA PHE A 346 -14.27 2.73 -5.19
C PHE A 346 -14.68 4.18 -4.95
N THR A 347 -14.81 4.95 -6.00
CA THR A 347 -15.54 6.20 -5.84
C THR A 347 -17.03 5.89 -5.67
N ALA A 348 -17.72 6.65 -4.82
CA ALA A 348 -19.17 6.58 -4.71
C ALA A 348 -19.87 6.67 -6.08
N GLN A 349 -19.24 7.34 -7.04
CA GLN A 349 -19.71 7.43 -8.42
C GLN A 349 -19.60 6.10 -9.17
N GLN A 350 -18.54 5.31 -8.94
CA GLN A 350 -18.37 4.01 -9.63
C GLN A 350 -19.30 2.94 -9.05
N VAL A 351 -19.48 2.92 -7.74
CA VAL A 351 -20.37 1.97 -7.06
C VAL A 351 -21.84 2.17 -7.42
N PHE A 352 -22.27 3.42 -7.67
CA PHE A 352 -23.68 3.76 -7.86
C PHE A 352 -24.09 4.15 -9.30
N VAL A 353 -23.16 4.43 -10.19
CA VAL A 353 -23.48 4.80 -11.59
C VAL A 353 -23.60 3.58 -12.49
N ARG A 354 -22.96 2.48 -12.14
CA ARG A 354 -23.16 1.17 -12.80
C ARG A 354 -23.69 0.20 -11.76
N PRO A 355 -25.00 -0.03 -11.70
CA PRO A 355 -25.56 -0.92 -10.69
C PRO A 355 -24.88 -2.30 -10.79
N LEU A 356 -24.33 -2.76 -9.66
CA LEU A 356 -23.83 -4.11 -9.40
C LEU A 356 -22.50 -4.53 -10.04
N ARG A 357 -21.71 -3.64 -10.65
CA ARG A 357 -20.38 -4.00 -11.13
C ARG A 357 -19.31 -3.10 -10.54
N LEU A 358 -18.35 -3.70 -9.84
CA LEU A 358 -17.11 -3.01 -9.48
C LEU A 358 -16.36 -2.63 -10.75
N ALA A 359 -15.75 -1.44 -10.77
CA ALA A 359 -14.92 -1.03 -11.89
C ALA A 359 -13.66 -1.91 -11.94
N GLU A 360 -13.29 -2.28 -13.15
CA GLU A 360 -12.05 -2.99 -13.39
C GLU A 360 -10.85 -2.06 -13.18
N PRO A 361 -9.67 -2.55 -12.74
CA PRO A 361 -8.51 -1.71 -12.49
C PRO A 361 -8.11 -0.78 -13.64
N TRP A 362 -8.29 -1.22 -14.89
CA TRP A 362 -8.03 -0.39 -16.08
C TRP A 362 -9.12 0.65 -16.39
N GLU A 363 -10.23 0.64 -15.66
CA GLU A 363 -11.30 1.65 -15.70
C GLU A 363 -11.16 2.71 -14.61
N TRP A 364 -10.25 2.52 -13.65
CA TRP A 364 -10.02 3.50 -12.58
C TRP A 364 -9.50 4.79 -13.17
N ARG A 365 -10.01 5.91 -12.68
CA ARG A 365 -9.62 7.21 -13.18
C ARG A 365 -8.19 7.58 -12.80
N ALA A 366 -7.50 8.24 -13.71
CA ALA A 366 -6.18 8.80 -13.47
C ALA A 366 -6.31 10.32 -13.23
N GLU A 367 -6.71 10.71 -12.03
CA GLU A 367 -6.90 12.10 -11.62
C GLU A 367 -5.83 12.50 -10.59
N PRO A 368 -4.74 13.21 -10.99
CA PRO A 368 -3.64 13.57 -10.07
C PRO A 368 -4.07 14.35 -8.83
N GLU A 369 -5.14 15.16 -8.94
CA GLU A 369 -5.70 15.91 -7.81
C GLU A 369 -6.22 15.00 -6.69
N THR A 370 -6.60 13.76 -7.00
CA THR A 370 -7.00 12.76 -6.01
C THR A 370 -5.88 12.49 -5.03
N LEU A 371 -4.64 12.38 -5.51
CA LEU A 371 -3.47 12.22 -4.63
C LEU A 371 -3.27 13.44 -3.73
N LEU A 372 -3.36 14.65 -4.27
CA LEU A 372 -3.21 15.86 -3.46
C LEU A 372 -4.27 15.95 -2.35
N ARG A 373 -5.52 15.67 -2.69
CA ARG A 373 -6.64 15.66 -1.73
C ARG A 373 -6.44 14.56 -0.66
N ALA A 374 -5.98 13.37 -1.07
CA ALA A 374 -5.65 12.28 -0.15
C ALA A 374 -4.54 12.68 0.82
N LEU A 375 -3.44 13.24 0.32
CA LEU A 375 -2.33 13.71 1.17
C LEU A 375 -2.78 14.76 2.20
N ARG A 376 -3.65 15.70 1.79
CA ARG A 376 -4.24 16.68 2.71
C ARG A 376 -5.15 16.05 3.75
N ALA A 377 -5.97 15.06 3.35
CA ALA A 377 -6.91 14.38 4.24
C ALA A 377 -6.21 13.48 5.27
N TYR A 378 -5.09 12.87 4.89
CA TYR A 378 -4.39 11.89 5.72
C TYR A 378 -3.24 12.50 6.54
N ALA A 379 -2.76 13.69 6.20
CA ALA A 379 -1.76 14.36 7.02
C ALA A 379 -2.23 14.43 8.48
N TRP A 380 -1.35 13.99 9.41
CA TRP A 380 -1.67 14.01 10.83
C TRP A 380 -1.92 15.46 11.29
N PRO A 381 -2.85 15.70 12.23
CA PRO A 381 -3.30 17.06 12.53
C PRO A 381 -2.20 18.04 12.91
N ASP A 382 -1.21 17.59 13.67
CA ASP A 382 -0.05 18.40 14.09
C ASP A 382 1.13 18.32 13.11
N ARG A 383 1.00 17.56 12.00
CA ARG A 383 2.03 17.35 10.97
C ARG A 383 3.35 16.80 11.49
N THR A 384 3.36 16.15 12.65
CA THR A 384 4.57 15.58 13.24
C THR A 384 4.98 14.25 12.60
N LEU A 385 4.00 13.51 12.08
CA LEU A 385 4.24 12.21 11.46
C LEU A 385 4.55 12.35 9.97
N PRO A 386 5.59 11.67 9.46
CA PRO A 386 5.83 11.55 8.04
C PRO A 386 4.61 10.95 7.32
N LEU A 387 4.42 11.32 6.06
CA LEU A 387 3.37 10.83 5.19
C LEU A 387 4.00 10.17 3.97
N ASP A 388 3.77 8.88 3.80
CA ASP A 388 4.29 8.07 2.70
C ASP A 388 3.15 7.65 1.75
N VAL A 389 3.43 7.68 0.46
CA VAL A 389 2.62 7.02 -0.58
C VAL A 389 3.31 5.71 -0.89
N ASP A 390 2.80 4.62 -0.31
CA ASP A 390 3.41 3.30 -0.43
C ASP A 390 3.04 2.60 -1.73
N GLU A 391 1.88 2.99 -2.31
CA GLU A 391 1.46 2.53 -3.64
C GLU A 391 0.67 3.61 -4.38
N ASN A 392 1.00 3.76 -5.64
CA ASN A 392 0.21 4.51 -6.62
C ASN A 392 0.57 4.04 -8.02
N GLY A 393 -0.43 3.73 -8.85
CA GLY A 393 -0.19 3.17 -10.18
C GLY A 393 -1.38 3.26 -11.10
N MET A 394 -1.12 3.15 -12.39
CA MET A 394 -2.14 3.13 -13.43
C MET A 394 -2.18 1.77 -14.12
N CYS A 395 -3.35 1.14 -14.12
CA CYS A 395 -3.57 -0.14 -14.76
C CYS A 395 -3.84 -0.02 -16.25
N ILE A 396 -3.29 -0.96 -17.01
CA ILE A 396 -3.58 -1.21 -18.42
C ILE A 396 -4.08 -2.65 -18.53
N ARG A 397 -5.03 -2.92 -19.38
CA ARG A 397 -5.46 -4.29 -19.68
C ARG A 397 -4.58 -4.91 -20.76
N ARG A 398 -4.04 -6.10 -20.48
CA ARG A 398 -3.45 -6.98 -21.51
C ARG A 398 -3.73 -8.42 -21.15
N ASP A 399 -4.54 -9.08 -21.96
CA ASP A 399 -4.77 -10.51 -21.84
C ASP A 399 -3.52 -11.29 -22.32
N ARG A 400 -3.27 -12.48 -21.78
CA ARG A 400 -2.13 -13.33 -22.19
C ARG A 400 -2.19 -13.61 -23.70
N GLY A 401 -1.04 -13.49 -24.37
CA GLY A 401 -0.93 -13.72 -25.83
C GLY A 401 -1.56 -12.61 -26.68
N GLY A 402 -2.21 -11.62 -26.09
CA GLY A 402 -2.87 -10.53 -26.78
C GLY A 402 -2.11 -9.20 -26.75
N PRO A 403 -2.53 -8.24 -27.58
CA PRO A 403 -2.04 -6.87 -27.49
C PRO A 403 -2.64 -6.15 -26.27
N PRO A 404 -2.02 -5.07 -25.80
CA PRO A 404 -2.62 -4.23 -24.78
C PRO A 404 -3.89 -3.55 -25.30
N THR A 405 -4.90 -3.45 -24.45
CA THR A 405 -6.13 -2.71 -24.75
C THR A 405 -5.90 -1.24 -24.37
N PRO A 406 -6.06 -0.29 -25.30
CA PRO A 406 -6.00 1.13 -25.00
C PRO A 406 -7.02 1.50 -23.91
N ARG A 407 -6.62 2.35 -22.99
CA ARG A 407 -7.53 2.88 -21.97
C ARG A 407 -8.59 3.77 -22.63
N ALA A 408 -9.80 3.70 -22.12
CA ALA A 408 -10.92 4.52 -22.62
C ALA A 408 -10.70 6.03 -22.42
N ASP A 409 -9.91 6.42 -21.40
CA ASP A 409 -9.55 7.81 -21.11
C ASP A 409 -8.30 8.29 -21.89
N GLY A 410 -7.70 7.45 -22.73
CA GLY A 410 -6.46 7.74 -23.45
C GLY A 410 -5.22 7.90 -22.55
N GLY A 411 -5.34 7.53 -21.27
CA GLY A 411 -4.26 7.69 -20.28
C GLY A 411 -3.00 6.91 -20.64
N ARG A 412 -1.84 7.56 -20.45
CA ARG A 412 -0.51 6.99 -20.63
C ARG A 412 0.26 7.05 -19.32
N ARG A 413 1.03 6.01 -19.01
CA ARG A 413 1.69 5.85 -17.69
C ARG A 413 2.74 6.92 -17.41
N ALA A 414 3.52 7.37 -18.39
CA ALA A 414 4.45 8.47 -18.20
C ALA A 414 3.74 9.81 -17.91
N ALA A 415 2.58 10.05 -18.53
CA ALA A 415 1.77 11.23 -18.23
C ALA A 415 1.13 11.13 -16.83
N PHE A 416 0.65 9.95 -16.45
CA PHE A 416 0.18 9.64 -15.11
C PHE A 416 1.25 9.97 -14.06
N LEU A 417 2.47 9.44 -14.20
CA LEU A 417 3.57 9.70 -13.26
C LEU A 417 3.87 11.20 -13.13
N ARG A 418 3.95 11.93 -14.25
CA ARG A 418 4.19 13.38 -14.20
C ARG A 418 3.09 14.11 -13.43
N GLY A 419 1.83 13.78 -13.68
CA GLY A 419 0.70 14.40 -12.98
C GLY A 419 0.70 14.12 -11.48
N TYR A 420 0.88 12.86 -11.10
CA TYR A 420 0.85 12.45 -9.69
C TYR A 420 2.06 12.98 -8.91
N VAL A 421 3.26 12.98 -9.49
CA VAL A 421 4.42 13.60 -8.87
C VAL A 421 4.26 15.12 -8.74
N SER A 422 3.57 15.76 -9.68
CA SER A 422 3.22 17.18 -9.56
C SER A 422 2.34 17.45 -8.33
N SER A 423 1.31 16.63 -8.11
CA SER A 423 0.46 16.71 -6.91
C SER A 423 1.23 16.45 -5.62
N LEU A 424 2.15 15.47 -5.64
CA LEU A 424 3.06 15.19 -4.53
C LEU A 424 3.94 16.42 -4.18
N LEU A 425 4.51 17.06 -5.20
CA LEU A 425 5.33 18.26 -5.04
C LEU A 425 4.51 19.44 -4.53
N GLN A 426 3.28 19.61 -5.00
CA GLN A 426 2.37 20.63 -4.47
C GLN A 426 2.10 20.39 -2.98
N ALA A 427 1.79 19.16 -2.57
CA ALA A 427 1.59 18.81 -1.17
C ALA A 427 2.84 19.10 -0.32
N ARG A 428 4.02 18.70 -0.79
CA ARG A 428 5.29 18.82 -0.04
C ARG A 428 5.81 20.25 0.01
N VAL A 429 5.77 20.98 -1.10
CA VAL A 429 6.43 22.28 -1.25
C VAL A 429 5.48 23.44 -0.99
N VAL A 430 4.24 23.36 -1.47
CA VAL A 430 3.25 24.45 -1.35
C VAL A 430 2.45 24.34 -0.05
N ASP A 431 1.86 23.16 0.18
CA ASP A 431 0.98 22.93 1.34
C ASP A 431 1.77 22.62 2.62
N ASP A 432 3.08 22.45 2.51
CA ASP A 432 3.96 22.15 3.65
C ASP A 432 3.59 20.86 4.40
N LEU A 433 3.13 19.87 3.67
CA LEU A 433 2.83 18.56 4.25
C LEU A 433 4.11 17.73 4.44
N PRO A 434 4.19 16.88 5.46
CA PRO A 434 5.37 16.07 5.77
C PRO A 434 5.51 14.85 4.85
N VAL A 435 5.21 15.00 3.54
CA VAL A 435 5.33 13.92 2.56
C VAL A 435 6.79 13.54 2.43
N ARG A 436 7.09 12.24 2.57
CA ARG A 436 8.46 11.72 2.60
C ARG A 436 8.77 10.82 1.42
N THR A 437 7.91 9.86 1.14
CA THR A 437 8.18 8.78 0.17
C THR A 437 7.05 8.67 -0.85
N TYR A 438 7.41 8.30 -2.08
CA TYR A 438 6.47 7.87 -3.11
C TYR A 438 7.00 6.59 -3.77
N CYS A 439 6.23 5.52 -3.70
CA CYS A 439 6.50 4.26 -4.39
C CYS A 439 5.48 4.02 -5.49
N HIS A 440 5.97 3.79 -6.71
CA HIS A 440 5.10 3.40 -7.83
C HIS A 440 4.75 1.91 -7.74
N TRP A 441 3.47 1.58 -7.84
CA TRP A 441 3.00 0.23 -8.03
C TRP A 441 2.86 -0.04 -9.53
N THR A 442 3.71 -0.84 -10.13
CA THR A 442 4.76 -1.70 -9.58
C THR A 442 5.96 -1.74 -10.52
N LEU A 443 7.07 -2.37 -10.10
CA LEU A 443 8.27 -2.45 -10.94
C LEU A 443 8.02 -3.23 -12.23
N VAL A 444 7.43 -4.40 -12.14
CA VAL A 444 7.14 -5.31 -13.26
C VAL A 444 5.69 -5.76 -13.18
N ASP A 445 5.06 -6.00 -14.33
CA ASP A 445 3.73 -6.61 -14.34
C ASP A 445 3.71 -7.87 -13.49
N ASN A 446 2.65 -8.04 -12.73
CA ASN A 446 2.52 -9.08 -11.74
C ASN A 446 1.18 -9.82 -11.83
N TYR A 447 1.00 -10.81 -10.97
CA TYR A 447 -0.27 -11.49 -10.76
C TYR A 447 -1.19 -10.63 -9.90
N GLU A 448 -2.13 -9.92 -10.54
CA GLU A 448 -2.99 -8.98 -9.84
C GLU A 448 -4.20 -9.68 -9.22
N LEU A 449 -3.90 -10.31 -8.06
CA LEU A 449 -4.88 -10.85 -7.11
C LEU A 449 -6.03 -11.66 -7.77
N GLY A 450 -5.66 -12.73 -8.43
CA GLY A 450 -6.60 -13.66 -9.08
C GLY A 450 -6.52 -13.68 -10.60
N ARG A 451 -5.77 -12.79 -11.25
CA ARG A 451 -5.69 -12.73 -12.72
C ARG A 451 -4.44 -12.01 -13.24
N TRP A 452 -4.14 -12.25 -14.50
CA TRP A 452 -3.00 -11.67 -15.19
C TRP A 452 -3.33 -10.48 -16.10
N ALA A 453 -4.60 -10.25 -16.40
CA ALA A 453 -5.00 -9.20 -17.33
C ALA A 453 -4.68 -7.76 -16.86
N PRO A 454 -4.78 -7.41 -15.56
CA PRO A 454 -4.34 -6.10 -15.07
C PRO A 454 -2.82 -5.97 -15.13
N ARG A 455 -2.31 -4.87 -15.69
CA ARG A 455 -0.89 -4.58 -15.87
C ARG A 455 -0.56 -3.22 -15.27
N PHE A 456 0.28 -3.22 -14.24
CA PHE A 456 0.72 -2.00 -13.55
C PHE A 456 2.22 -1.72 -13.72
N GLY A 457 2.98 -2.67 -14.26
CA GLY A 457 4.43 -2.64 -14.30
C GLY A 457 5.01 -1.48 -15.10
N ILE A 458 6.09 -0.90 -14.56
CA ILE A 458 7.01 -0.05 -15.33
C ILE A 458 7.61 -0.87 -16.48
N PHE A 459 7.90 -2.13 -16.19
CA PHE A 459 8.38 -3.13 -17.16
C PHE A 459 7.31 -4.18 -17.38
N ALA A 460 7.02 -4.49 -18.64
CA ALA A 460 6.06 -5.54 -18.97
C ALA A 460 6.65 -6.93 -18.69
N LEU A 461 5.80 -7.82 -18.17
CA LEU A 461 6.05 -9.26 -18.16
C LEU A 461 5.59 -9.85 -19.48
N ARG A 462 6.51 -10.41 -20.24
CA ARG A 462 6.27 -11.06 -21.52
C ARG A 462 5.68 -12.47 -21.30
N ASP A 463 5.06 -13.03 -22.34
CA ASP A 463 4.46 -14.36 -22.27
C ASP A 463 5.50 -15.50 -22.11
N ASP A 464 6.78 -15.22 -22.44
CA ASP A 464 7.92 -16.12 -22.21
C ASP A 464 8.50 -15.99 -20.78
N GLY A 465 7.89 -15.19 -19.90
CA GLY A 465 8.32 -14.95 -18.53
C GLY A 465 9.52 -13.99 -18.40
N LEU A 466 9.99 -13.37 -19.48
CA LEU A 466 11.03 -12.36 -19.44
C LEU A 466 10.45 -10.96 -19.23
N TRP A 467 11.25 -10.08 -18.67
CA TRP A 467 10.87 -8.67 -18.52
C TRP A 467 11.25 -7.86 -19.75
N SER A 468 10.32 -7.04 -20.20
CA SER A 468 10.57 -6.07 -21.27
C SER A 468 11.39 -4.88 -20.77
N GLU A 469 11.93 -4.08 -21.68
CA GLU A 469 12.53 -2.77 -21.36
C GLU A 469 11.46 -1.65 -21.29
N HIS A 470 10.24 -1.93 -21.69
CA HIS A 470 9.11 -1.01 -21.75
C HIS A 470 7.89 -1.59 -21.01
N ASP A 471 6.91 -0.75 -20.78
CA ASP A 471 5.64 -1.20 -20.21
C ASP A 471 4.82 -2.04 -21.21
N ALA A 472 3.65 -2.51 -20.78
CA ALA A 472 2.78 -3.35 -21.62
C ALA A 472 2.30 -2.66 -22.91
N THR A 473 2.35 -1.34 -23.01
CA THR A 473 2.00 -0.57 -24.22
C THR A 473 3.19 -0.25 -25.11
N GLY A 474 4.41 -0.59 -24.69
CA GLY A 474 5.66 -0.20 -25.33
C GLY A 474 6.15 1.20 -24.96
N GLU A 475 5.58 1.84 -23.92
CA GLU A 475 6.04 3.13 -23.43
C GLU A 475 7.29 2.98 -22.56
N ASN A 476 8.29 3.85 -22.76
CA ASN A 476 9.49 3.91 -21.90
C ASN A 476 9.20 4.66 -20.59
N VAL A 477 8.46 4.01 -19.70
CA VAL A 477 8.05 4.55 -18.41
C VAL A 477 9.24 4.68 -17.47
N ALA A 478 10.21 3.78 -17.56
CA ALA A 478 11.43 3.81 -16.74
C ALA A 478 12.22 5.09 -16.96
N GLU A 479 12.39 5.52 -18.22
CA GLU A 479 13.06 6.79 -18.53
C GLU A 479 12.29 7.99 -18.00
N ALA A 480 10.95 8.01 -18.17
CA ALA A 480 10.11 9.10 -17.68
C ALA A 480 10.18 9.23 -16.15
N TYR A 481 10.09 8.10 -15.44
CA TYR A 481 10.18 8.11 -13.98
C TYR A 481 11.58 8.45 -13.49
N GLY A 482 12.61 7.89 -14.13
CA GLY A 482 14.00 8.16 -13.83
C GLY A 482 14.39 9.62 -14.08
N ALA A 483 13.90 10.23 -15.16
CA ALA A 483 14.12 11.65 -15.45
C ALA A 483 13.55 12.53 -14.31
N ILE A 484 12.35 12.22 -13.80
CA ILE A 484 11.74 12.93 -12.65
C ILE A 484 12.62 12.76 -11.41
N ALA A 485 12.98 11.54 -11.03
CA ALA A 485 13.75 11.24 -9.83
C ALA A 485 15.15 11.89 -9.86
N ARG A 486 15.83 11.83 -11.00
CA ARG A 486 17.14 12.46 -11.19
C ARG A 486 17.06 13.98 -11.18
N ALA A 487 16.07 14.57 -11.87
CA ALA A 487 15.89 16.01 -11.92
C ALA A 487 15.70 16.63 -10.53
N LEU A 488 14.92 15.97 -9.66
CA LEU A 488 14.69 16.45 -8.30
C LEU A 488 15.92 16.39 -7.40
N ARG A 489 16.88 15.49 -7.68
CA ARG A 489 18.12 15.38 -6.89
C ARG A 489 19.25 16.24 -7.40
N ALA A 490 19.42 16.34 -8.73
CA ALA A 490 20.62 16.93 -9.35
C ALA A 490 20.54 18.45 -9.49
N ALA A 491 19.39 19.06 -9.23
CA ALA A 491 19.14 20.40 -9.71
C ALA A 491 19.80 21.49 -8.87
N ASP A 492 20.54 22.37 -9.54
CA ASP A 492 20.56 23.77 -9.15
C ASP A 492 19.11 24.30 -9.09
N ASP A 493 18.89 25.34 -8.32
CA ASP A 493 17.55 25.90 -8.11
C ASP A 493 16.82 26.30 -9.42
N GLY A 494 17.55 26.64 -10.48
CA GLY A 494 16.99 26.98 -11.78
C GLY A 494 16.44 25.77 -12.53
N THR A 495 17.19 24.68 -12.55
CA THR A 495 16.78 23.41 -13.20
C THR A 495 15.61 22.77 -12.45
N LEU A 496 15.60 22.80 -11.11
CA LEU A 496 14.50 22.30 -10.31
C LEU A 496 13.20 23.09 -10.59
N ARG A 497 13.30 24.43 -10.63
CA ARG A 497 12.16 25.29 -11.01
C ARG A 497 11.64 24.98 -12.40
N ALA A 498 12.52 24.84 -13.39
CA ALA A 498 12.12 24.48 -14.75
C ALA A 498 11.45 23.10 -14.83
N THR A 499 11.91 22.13 -14.04
CA THR A 499 11.34 20.78 -13.97
C THR A 499 9.98 20.81 -13.31
N LEU A 500 9.83 21.54 -12.19
CA LEU A 500 8.56 21.72 -11.50
C LEU A 500 7.53 22.45 -12.41
N VAL A 501 7.94 23.50 -13.10
CA VAL A 501 7.08 24.22 -14.06
C VAL A 501 6.66 23.32 -15.23
N ARG A 502 7.56 22.45 -15.74
CA ARG A 502 7.21 21.50 -16.81
C ARG A 502 6.32 20.35 -16.31
N ALA A 503 6.51 19.90 -15.07
CA ALA A 503 5.68 18.88 -14.45
C ALA A 503 4.25 19.36 -14.16
N VAL A 504 4.07 20.68 -13.95
CA VAL A 504 2.78 21.33 -13.60
C VAL A 504 2.04 21.87 -14.84
N ARG A 505 2.66 21.92 -16.00
CA ARG A 505 1.94 22.30 -17.24
C ARG A 505 1.16 21.09 -17.76
N PRO A 506 -0.19 21.24 -17.95
CA PRO A 506 -1.04 20.20 -18.50
C PRO A 506 -0.63 19.73 -19.89
#